data_e101a701ed58afa782948d4f102bad39
#
_entry.id   e101a701ed58afa782948d4f102bad39
#
_cell.length_a   1.000
_cell.length_b   1.000
_cell.length_c   1.000
_cell.angle_alpha   90.00
_cell.angle_beta   90.00
_cell.angle_gamma   90.00
#
_symmetry.space_group_name_H-M   'P 1'
#
loop_
_entity.id
_entity.type
_entity.pdbx_description
1 polymer ?
#
loop_
_entity_poly.entity_id
_entity_poly.type
_entity_poly.pdbx_seq_one_letter_code
_entity_poly.pdbx_strand_id
1 'polypeptide(L)'
;MATRDEQRQQLQPLHILFLPFFAPGHLIPVVDMATIFSARGARCTILTTPVNADIIRPAVDRANDSNCHGTDSPSPAVDISVVPFPDVGLPPGMENLISLTPAHGADYNFKFIQAAQLLREPFDRLIAANRPDAVVSDSFFRWSADAAGEHGVPRLVFLGSSVFARCCSETMLRTNPLETTTATTDDDPDDDAQLVSLPGLPHRVQLRRSQMMDPRKRPAMWAFHKDNDAADQRSFGEVFNSFHELEPDYVEHFRTTLGRRAWLVGPVALASKDMAKRGSTNNTKAHVTDDCLRWLDAKRAGSVVYVSFGTFTSFSPAELRELARGLDLSAKDFVWIISSGTGTDGSEWMPEGFAELMARGDRGIIIRDWAPQTLILNHPAMGGFMTHCGWNSALEAVSAGVPMVTWPRYADQFYNEKLIVDVLKVGVSIGAKDFASPLERHEVIGGEVIAGCIGRLMGSSEEGDALRKKAKDLSVKARSAMAKGGSSYDDVGRLMGELMARRSSGEVTRA
;
A
#
# COMPACT_ATOMS: atom_id res chain seq x y z
N MET A 1 5.15 31.70 -34.64
CA MET A 1 3.78 31.19 -34.83
C MET A 1 3.86 29.69 -34.77
N ALA A 2 3.18 29.08 -33.82
CA ALA A 2 3.14 27.61 -33.68
C ALA A 2 2.48 27.00 -34.93
N THR A 3 3.01 25.88 -35.40
CA THR A 3 2.45 25.17 -36.56
C THR A 3 1.06 24.61 -36.23
N ARG A 4 0.23 24.32 -37.23
CA ARG A 4 -1.09 23.71 -37.07
C ARG A 4 -1.02 22.38 -36.29
N ASP A 5 0.07 21.65 -36.36
CA ASP A 5 0.28 20.39 -35.66
C ASP A 5 0.63 20.61 -34.18
N GLU A 6 1.40 21.66 -33.87
CA GLU A 6 1.67 22.08 -32.48
C GLU A 6 0.41 22.57 -31.78
N GLN A 7 -0.46 23.30 -32.48
CA GLN A 7 -1.75 23.73 -31.97
C GLN A 7 -2.73 22.56 -31.75
N ARG A 8 -2.70 21.53 -32.61
CA ARG A 8 -3.49 20.31 -32.43
C ARG A 8 -3.00 19.46 -31.27
N GLN A 9 -1.68 19.35 -31.05
CA GLN A 9 -1.11 18.66 -29.90
C GLN A 9 -1.46 19.34 -28.57
N GLN A 10 -1.50 20.67 -28.52
CA GLN A 10 -1.89 21.42 -27.32
C GLN A 10 -3.37 21.19 -26.91
N LEU A 11 -4.23 20.82 -27.84
CA LEU A 11 -5.66 20.55 -27.60
C LEU A 11 -5.97 19.11 -27.22
N GLN A 12 -4.98 18.19 -27.29
CA GLN A 12 -5.21 16.80 -26.90
C GLN A 12 -5.08 16.61 -25.37
N PRO A 13 -5.90 15.73 -24.76
CA PRO A 13 -5.72 15.33 -23.37
C PRO A 13 -4.28 14.89 -23.09
N LEU A 14 -3.80 15.13 -21.86
CA LEU A 14 -2.56 14.49 -21.39
C LEU A 14 -2.69 12.97 -21.48
N HIS A 15 -1.67 12.30 -21.96
CA HIS A 15 -1.60 10.84 -21.91
C HIS A 15 -0.59 10.38 -20.87
N ILE A 16 -1.06 9.66 -19.85
CA ILE A 16 -0.24 9.10 -18.77
C ILE A 16 -0.25 7.58 -18.87
N LEU A 17 0.94 7.00 -18.96
CA LEU A 17 1.15 5.55 -18.97
C LEU A 17 1.50 5.09 -17.55
N PHE A 18 0.76 4.14 -17.01
CA PHE A 18 0.98 3.54 -15.70
C PHE A 18 1.60 2.15 -15.84
N LEU A 19 2.63 1.86 -15.04
CA LEU A 19 3.27 0.55 -14.94
C LEU A 19 3.34 0.13 -13.46
N PRO A 20 2.27 -0.45 -12.89
CA PRO A 20 2.26 -0.94 -11.52
C PRO A 20 3.01 -2.25 -11.37
N PHE A 21 3.65 -2.47 -10.23
CA PHE A 21 4.19 -3.79 -9.88
C PHE A 21 3.05 -4.82 -9.69
N PHE A 22 3.33 -6.09 -9.95
CA PHE A 22 2.35 -7.17 -10.02
C PHE A 22 2.01 -7.72 -8.64
N ALA A 23 1.49 -6.86 -7.80
CA ALA A 23 0.97 -7.17 -6.48
C ALA A 23 -0.29 -6.34 -6.21
N PRO A 24 -1.32 -6.87 -5.53
CA PRO A 24 -2.57 -6.14 -5.28
C PRO A 24 -2.36 -4.78 -4.60
N GLY A 25 -1.39 -4.69 -3.69
CA GLY A 25 -1.04 -3.44 -3.00
C GLY A 25 -0.49 -2.33 -3.91
N HIS A 26 -0.05 -2.66 -5.12
CA HIS A 26 0.43 -1.74 -6.13
C HIS A 26 -0.59 -1.55 -7.26
N LEU A 27 -1.21 -2.64 -7.73
CA LEU A 27 -2.19 -2.64 -8.82
C LEU A 27 -3.44 -1.81 -8.48
N ILE A 28 -4.06 -2.07 -7.32
CA ILE A 28 -5.34 -1.45 -6.94
C ILE A 28 -5.20 0.07 -6.79
N PRO A 29 -4.21 0.61 -6.06
CA PRO A 29 -4.02 2.06 -5.96
C PRO A 29 -3.72 2.74 -7.30
N VAL A 30 -3.06 2.04 -8.22
CA VAL A 30 -2.79 2.60 -9.56
C VAL A 30 -4.07 2.73 -10.37
N VAL A 31 -5.00 1.78 -10.28
CA VAL A 31 -6.33 1.92 -10.92
C VAL A 31 -7.10 3.10 -10.35
N ASP A 32 -7.12 3.24 -9.02
CA ASP A 32 -7.76 4.37 -8.35
C ASP A 32 -7.10 5.71 -8.79
N MET A 33 -5.78 5.74 -8.87
CA MET A 33 -5.01 6.91 -9.33
C MET A 33 -5.33 7.25 -10.79
N ALA A 34 -5.31 6.26 -11.70
CA ALA A 34 -5.66 6.45 -13.10
C ALA A 34 -7.09 7.00 -13.25
N THR A 35 -8.01 6.55 -12.40
CA THR A 35 -9.38 7.07 -12.34
C THR A 35 -9.42 8.54 -11.94
N ILE A 36 -8.61 8.97 -10.97
CA ILE A 36 -8.50 10.39 -10.55
C ILE A 36 -7.99 11.25 -11.70
N PHE A 37 -6.93 10.82 -12.40
CA PHE A 37 -6.38 11.57 -13.53
C PHE A 37 -7.35 11.60 -14.72
N SER A 38 -8.01 10.49 -15.01
CA SER A 38 -9.04 10.42 -16.06
C SER A 38 -10.21 11.37 -15.78
N ALA A 39 -10.72 11.39 -14.55
CA ALA A 39 -11.76 12.33 -14.12
C ALA A 39 -11.36 13.82 -14.27
N ARG A 40 -10.06 14.09 -14.40
CA ARG A 40 -9.47 15.40 -14.67
C ARG A 40 -9.15 15.65 -16.15
N GLY A 41 -9.56 14.75 -17.03
CA GLY A 41 -9.39 14.87 -18.47
C GLY A 41 -8.10 14.30 -19.04
N ALA A 42 -7.30 13.57 -18.27
CA ALA A 42 -6.15 12.84 -18.79
C ALA A 42 -6.57 11.50 -19.40
N ARG A 43 -6.01 11.13 -20.55
CA ARG A 43 -6.04 9.76 -21.04
C ARG A 43 -5.07 8.92 -20.21
N CYS A 44 -5.52 7.80 -19.68
CA CYS A 44 -4.71 6.91 -18.85
C CYS A 44 -4.62 5.53 -19.47
N THR A 45 -3.43 4.97 -19.57
CA THR A 45 -3.21 3.59 -20.02
C THR A 45 -2.45 2.82 -18.94
N ILE A 46 -2.96 1.66 -18.52
CA ILE A 46 -2.28 0.78 -17.57
C ILE A 46 -1.65 -0.36 -18.33
N LEU A 47 -0.31 -0.43 -18.31
CA LEU A 47 0.43 -1.55 -18.88
C LEU A 47 0.53 -2.67 -17.85
N THR A 48 0.11 -3.88 -18.24
CA THR A 48 0.13 -5.03 -17.34
C THR A 48 0.16 -6.34 -18.15
N THR A 49 0.06 -7.48 -17.45
CA THR A 49 0.08 -8.84 -18.04
C THR A 49 -1.30 -9.49 -17.93
N PRO A 50 -1.58 -10.61 -18.65
CA PRO A 50 -2.93 -11.17 -18.74
C PRO A 50 -3.62 -11.40 -17.39
N VAL A 51 -2.99 -12.11 -16.45
CA VAL A 51 -3.59 -12.39 -15.13
C VAL A 51 -3.83 -11.11 -14.34
N ASN A 52 -2.89 -10.16 -14.40
CA ASN A 52 -3.04 -8.89 -13.72
C ASN A 52 -4.11 -8.00 -14.35
N ALA A 53 -4.28 -8.07 -15.69
CA ALA A 53 -5.37 -7.40 -16.38
C ALA A 53 -6.73 -7.90 -15.90
N ASP A 54 -6.90 -9.21 -15.73
CA ASP A 54 -8.15 -9.79 -15.24
C ASP A 54 -8.46 -9.36 -13.79
N ILE A 55 -7.43 -9.15 -12.97
CA ILE A 55 -7.58 -8.63 -11.60
C ILE A 55 -8.14 -7.20 -11.60
N ILE A 56 -7.63 -6.33 -12.48
CA ILE A 56 -7.97 -4.90 -12.46
C ILE A 56 -9.14 -4.53 -13.37
N ARG A 57 -9.45 -5.33 -14.40
CA ARG A 57 -10.49 -5.05 -15.39
C ARG A 57 -11.84 -4.68 -14.78
N PRO A 58 -12.39 -5.42 -13.78
CA PRO A 58 -13.66 -5.05 -13.18
C PRO A 58 -13.66 -3.66 -12.53
N ALA A 59 -12.52 -3.20 -12.01
CA ALA A 59 -12.39 -1.87 -11.42
C ALA A 59 -12.30 -0.78 -12.50
N VAL A 60 -11.54 -1.05 -13.57
CA VAL A 60 -11.40 -0.14 -14.71
C VAL A 60 -12.73 0.03 -15.45
N ASP A 61 -13.47 -1.06 -15.69
CA ASP A 61 -14.79 -1.00 -16.35
C ASP A 61 -15.77 -0.15 -15.54
N ARG A 62 -15.84 -0.36 -14.21
CA ARG A 62 -16.68 0.47 -13.34
C ARG A 62 -16.28 1.94 -13.34
N ALA A 63 -14.98 2.25 -13.38
CA ALA A 63 -14.51 3.63 -13.45
C ALA A 63 -14.95 4.29 -14.76
N ASN A 64 -14.84 3.58 -15.88
CA ASN A 64 -15.25 4.04 -17.19
C ASN A 64 -16.77 4.26 -17.27
N ASP A 65 -17.58 3.31 -16.77
CA ASP A 65 -19.04 3.44 -16.70
C ASP A 65 -19.48 4.66 -15.86
N SER A 66 -18.80 4.89 -14.74
CA SER A 66 -19.10 6.03 -13.87
C SER A 66 -18.77 7.37 -14.52
N ASN A 67 -17.75 7.41 -15.37
CA ASN A 67 -17.35 8.60 -16.12
C ASN A 67 -18.29 8.93 -17.30
N CYS A 68 -18.97 7.91 -17.86
CA CYS A 68 -19.93 8.10 -18.96
C CYS A 68 -21.26 8.74 -18.51
N HIS A 69 -21.63 8.60 -17.22
CA HIS A 69 -22.98 8.99 -16.73
C HIS A 69 -23.01 10.30 -15.93
N GLY A 70 -21.91 11.03 -15.76
CA GLY A 70 -21.78 12.06 -14.74
C GLY A 70 -21.54 13.50 -15.18
N THR A 71 -21.27 13.80 -16.47
CA THR A 71 -20.89 15.17 -16.92
C THR A 71 -21.35 15.46 -18.35
N ASP A 72 -21.56 16.75 -18.66
CA ASP A 72 -21.84 17.24 -20.02
C ASP A 72 -20.73 16.97 -21.04
N SER A 73 -19.56 16.53 -20.58
CA SER A 73 -18.44 16.06 -21.40
C SER A 73 -17.89 14.76 -20.82
N PRO A 74 -17.88 13.64 -21.56
CA PRO A 74 -17.35 12.37 -21.07
C PRO A 74 -15.83 12.50 -20.81
N SER A 75 -15.39 12.06 -19.63
CA SER A 75 -13.97 11.95 -19.32
C SER A 75 -13.31 10.88 -20.20
N PRO A 76 -12.02 11.01 -20.56
CA PRO A 76 -11.30 9.97 -21.27
C PRO A 76 -11.37 8.64 -20.53
N ALA A 77 -11.48 7.53 -21.25
CA ALA A 77 -11.46 6.20 -20.64
C ALA A 77 -10.07 5.85 -20.08
N VAL A 78 -10.04 5.00 -19.06
CA VAL A 78 -8.84 4.30 -18.63
C VAL A 78 -8.70 3.03 -19.46
N ASP A 79 -7.60 2.92 -20.20
CA ASP A 79 -7.30 1.78 -21.06
C ASP A 79 -6.38 0.78 -20.35
N ILE A 80 -6.52 -0.51 -20.66
CA ILE A 80 -5.58 -1.56 -20.23
C ILE A 80 -4.80 -2.05 -21.47
N SER A 81 -3.47 -1.90 -21.43
CA SER A 81 -2.55 -2.47 -22.42
C SER A 81 -1.95 -3.75 -21.85
N VAL A 82 -2.19 -4.87 -22.53
CA VAL A 82 -1.75 -6.18 -22.08
C VAL A 82 -0.56 -6.65 -22.89
N VAL A 83 0.52 -7.04 -22.20
CA VAL A 83 1.70 -7.68 -22.79
C VAL A 83 1.88 -9.09 -22.19
N PRO A 84 2.41 -10.04 -22.96
CA PRO A 84 2.69 -11.37 -22.41
C PRO A 84 3.62 -11.31 -21.21
N PHE A 85 3.32 -12.10 -20.18
CA PHE A 85 4.28 -12.29 -19.09
C PHE A 85 5.48 -13.08 -19.61
N PRO A 86 6.73 -12.62 -19.38
CA PRO A 86 7.91 -13.30 -19.88
C PRO A 86 8.06 -14.72 -19.38
N ASP A 87 8.40 -15.64 -20.28
CA ASP A 87 8.68 -17.03 -19.92
C ASP A 87 10.07 -17.14 -19.26
N VAL A 88 10.07 -17.45 -17.98
CA VAL A 88 11.26 -17.68 -17.15
C VAL A 88 11.19 -19.04 -16.46
N GLY A 89 10.32 -19.93 -16.95
CA GLY A 89 10.10 -21.25 -16.35
C GLY A 89 9.27 -21.22 -15.07
N LEU A 90 8.38 -20.22 -14.91
CA LEU A 90 7.31 -20.23 -13.93
C LEU A 90 6.08 -20.97 -14.49
N PRO A 91 5.25 -21.61 -13.65
CA PRO A 91 3.99 -22.19 -14.08
C PRO A 91 3.09 -21.14 -14.78
N PRO A 92 2.31 -21.56 -15.80
CA PRO A 92 1.33 -20.69 -16.45
C PRO A 92 0.36 -20.07 -15.43
N GLY A 93 0.10 -18.77 -15.58
CA GLY A 93 -0.78 -18.03 -14.68
C GLY A 93 -0.12 -17.50 -13.40
N MET A 94 1.15 -17.77 -13.17
CA MET A 94 1.92 -17.24 -12.04
C MET A 94 2.54 -15.89 -12.39
N GLU A 95 1.68 -14.88 -12.58
CA GLU A 95 2.06 -13.54 -13.04
C GLU A 95 1.89 -12.46 -11.96
N ASN A 96 1.43 -12.84 -10.77
CA ASN A 96 1.23 -11.92 -9.65
C ASN A 96 1.90 -12.48 -8.40
N LEU A 97 2.45 -11.60 -7.58
CA LEU A 97 3.17 -11.98 -6.36
C LEU A 97 2.29 -12.81 -5.39
N ILE A 98 0.97 -12.63 -5.41
CA ILE A 98 0.02 -13.41 -4.61
C ILE A 98 0.02 -14.90 -4.97
N SER A 99 0.44 -15.25 -6.19
CA SER A 99 0.55 -16.64 -6.64
C SER A 99 1.77 -17.35 -6.05
N LEU A 100 2.73 -16.60 -5.49
CA LEU A 100 3.93 -17.13 -4.87
C LEU A 100 3.64 -17.47 -3.41
N THR A 101 3.63 -18.76 -3.10
CA THR A 101 3.45 -19.25 -1.73
C THR A 101 4.79 -19.65 -1.12
N PRO A 102 4.90 -19.76 0.22
CA PRO A 102 6.11 -20.28 0.88
C PRO A 102 6.60 -21.62 0.33
N ALA A 103 5.68 -22.48 -0.13
CA ALA A 103 6.01 -23.79 -0.69
C ALA A 103 6.82 -23.73 -2.00
N HIS A 104 6.76 -22.61 -2.73
CA HIS A 104 7.50 -22.45 -4.00
C HIS A 104 8.98 -22.09 -3.80
N GLY A 105 9.39 -21.61 -2.61
CA GLY A 105 10.76 -21.29 -2.28
C GLY A 105 11.34 -20.05 -2.98
N ALA A 106 12.63 -19.80 -2.73
CA ALA A 106 13.33 -18.60 -3.20
C ALA A 106 13.54 -18.56 -4.74
N ASP A 107 13.63 -19.73 -5.39
CA ASP A 107 13.84 -19.82 -6.84
C ASP A 107 12.67 -19.17 -7.63
N TYR A 108 11.45 -19.39 -7.20
CA TYR A 108 10.26 -18.79 -7.85
C TYR A 108 10.21 -17.27 -7.66
N ASN A 109 10.58 -16.78 -6.49
CA ASN A 109 10.70 -15.33 -6.25
C ASN A 109 11.75 -14.70 -7.17
N PHE A 110 12.91 -15.36 -7.32
CA PHE A 110 13.96 -14.89 -8.22
C PHE A 110 13.49 -14.85 -9.68
N LYS A 111 12.88 -15.92 -10.16
CA LYS A 111 12.31 -15.99 -11.52
C LYS A 111 11.23 -14.93 -11.76
N PHE A 112 10.37 -14.68 -10.77
CA PHE A 112 9.35 -13.65 -10.87
C PHE A 112 9.95 -12.25 -11.01
N ILE A 113 10.97 -11.92 -10.23
CA ILE A 113 11.70 -10.65 -10.36
C ILE A 113 12.43 -10.59 -11.71
N GLN A 114 13.01 -11.69 -12.18
CA GLN A 114 13.64 -11.77 -13.51
C GLN A 114 12.61 -11.48 -14.62
N ALA A 115 11.42 -12.07 -14.58
CA ALA A 115 10.36 -11.79 -15.54
C ALA A 115 9.99 -10.30 -15.55
N ALA A 116 9.88 -9.67 -14.38
CA ALA A 116 9.61 -8.24 -14.26
C ALA A 116 10.68 -7.38 -14.96
N GLN A 117 11.96 -7.80 -14.92
CA GLN A 117 13.03 -7.09 -15.61
C GLN A 117 12.96 -7.23 -17.14
N LEU A 118 12.44 -8.34 -17.66
CA LEU A 118 12.30 -8.60 -19.11
C LEU A 118 11.16 -7.80 -19.77
N LEU A 119 10.34 -7.09 -19.00
CA LEU A 119 9.26 -6.25 -19.54
C LEU A 119 9.76 -4.93 -20.14
N ARG A 120 11.06 -4.64 -20.09
CA ARG A 120 11.62 -3.43 -20.67
C ARG A 120 11.29 -3.30 -22.17
N GLU A 121 11.52 -4.35 -22.95
CA GLU A 121 11.33 -4.30 -24.42
C GLU A 121 9.87 -4.03 -24.83
N PRO A 122 8.84 -4.75 -24.32
CA PRO A 122 7.44 -4.39 -24.60
C PRO A 122 7.06 -2.98 -24.12
N PHE A 123 7.63 -2.51 -22.99
CA PHE A 123 7.44 -1.15 -22.52
C PHE A 123 8.02 -0.12 -23.49
N ASP A 124 9.25 -0.31 -23.98
CA ASP A 124 9.89 0.59 -24.98
C ASP A 124 9.05 0.68 -26.26
N ARG A 125 8.55 -0.46 -26.77
CA ARG A 125 7.66 -0.46 -27.93
C ARG A 125 6.38 0.34 -27.67
N LEU A 126 5.81 0.22 -26.47
CA LEU A 126 4.58 0.92 -26.12
C LEU A 126 4.80 2.43 -26.02
N ILE A 127 5.89 2.88 -25.41
CA ILE A 127 6.25 4.31 -25.35
C ILE A 127 6.47 4.87 -26.74
N ALA A 128 7.24 4.17 -27.58
CA ALA A 128 7.52 4.61 -28.95
C ALA A 128 6.23 4.76 -29.78
N ALA A 129 5.28 3.82 -29.64
CA ALA A 129 4.01 3.82 -30.37
C ALA A 129 3.03 4.88 -29.88
N ASN A 130 2.91 5.07 -28.55
CA ASN A 130 1.87 5.90 -27.94
C ASN A 130 2.34 7.30 -27.55
N ARG A 131 3.65 7.52 -27.43
CA ARG A 131 4.28 8.79 -27.02
C ARG A 131 3.55 9.46 -25.85
N PRO A 132 3.48 8.80 -24.67
CA PRO A 132 2.81 9.36 -23.50
C PRO A 132 3.52 10.64 -23.03
N ASP A 133 2.79 11.56 -22.43
CA ASP A 133 3.34 12.79 -21.83
C ASP A 133 4.07 12.53 -20.52
N ALA A 134 3.75 11.41 -19.84
CA ALA A 134 4.44 10.94 -18.66
C ALA A 134 4.25 9.44 -18.46
N VAL A 135 5.19 8.85 -17.73
CA VAL A 135 5.08 7.48 -17.19
C VAL A 135 5.02 7.54 -15.67
N VAL A 136 4.04 6.89 -15.06
CA VAL A 136 4.00 6.58 -13.63
C VAL A 136 4.36 5.11 -13.48
N SER A 137 5.56 4.80 -13.03
CA SER A 137 6.02 3.43 -12.88
C SER A 137 6.39 3.10 -11.45
N ASP A 138 6.18 1.84 -11.09
CA ASP A 138 6.63 1.33 -9.82
C ASP A 138 8.17 1.37 -9.71
N SER A 139 8.68 1.65 -8.51
CA SER A 139 10.11 1.68 -8.19
C SER A 139 10.80 0.35 -8.51
N PHE A 140 10.10 -0.78 -8.41
CA PHE A 140 10.65 -2.11 -8.68
C PHE A 140 10.98 -2.37 -10.16
N PHE A 141 10.51 -1.52 -11.07
CA PHE A 141 10.92 -1.48 -12.47
C PHE A 141 12.01 -0.42 -12.69
N ARG A 142 13.16 -0.55 -12.00
CA ARG A 142 14.26 0.44 -12.05
C ARG A 142 14.70 0.81 -13.49
N TRP A 143 14.65 -0.15 -14.42
CA TRP A 143 14.97 0.05 -15.83
C TRP A 143 14.04 1.05 -16.52
N SER A 144 12.84 1.30 -15.96
CA SER A 144 11.88 2.24 -16.54
C SER A 144 12.36 3.70 -16.47
N ALA A 145 13.33 4.01 -15.59
CA ALA A 145 13.95 5.34 -15.54
C ALA A 145 14.77 5.62 -16.81
N ASP A 146 15.62 4.66 -17.19
CA ASP A 146 16.46 4.78 -18.38
C ASP A 146 15.60 4.66 -19.64
N ALA A 147 14.67 3.69 -19.69
CA ALA A 147 13.77 3.49 -20.81
C ALA A 147 12.90 4.73 -21.11
N ALA A 148 12.29 5.34 -20.13
CA ALA A 148 11.52 6.57 -20.32
C ALA A 148 12.42 7.74 -20.74
N GLY A 149 13.62 7.85 -20.16
CA GLY A 149 14.63 8.85 -20.50
C GLY A 149 15.09 8.77 -21.96
N GLU A 150 15.33 7.58 -22.49
CA GLU A 150 15.70 7.33 -23.90
C GLU A 150 14.64 7.86 -24.88
N HIS A 151 13.38 7.89 -24.46
CA HIS A 151 12.27 8.46 -25.23
C HIS A 151 11.95 9.93 -24.90
N GLY A 152 12.71 10.57 -23.98
CA GLY A 152 12.44 11.93 -23.51
C GLY A 152 11.16 12.08 -22.68
N VAL A 153 10.58 10.99 -22.19
CA VAL A 153 9.35 10.97 -21.41
C VAL A 153 9.67 11.08 -19.91
N PRO A 154 9.09 12.03 -19.16
CA PRO A 154 9.30 12.13 -17.73
C PRO A 154 8.72 10.91 -17.01
N ARG A 155 9.57 10.24 -16.19
CA ARG A 155 9.14 9.17 -15.30
C ARG A 155 8.78 9.75 -13.94
N LEU A 156 7.63 9.39 -13.43
CA LEU A 156 7.17 9.58 -12.06
C LEU A 156 7.23 8.24 -11.34
N VAL A 157 7.78 8.23 -10.14
CA VAL A 157 7.87 7.03 -9.31
C VAL A 157 6.59 6.85 -8.51
N PHE A 158 6.11 5.62 -8.40
CA PHE A 158 5.11 5.21 -7.44
C PHE A 158 5.59 3.95 -6.71
N LEU A 159 5.85 4.04 -5.41
CA LEU A 159 6.28 2.89 -4.59
C LEU A 159 5.13 2.28 -3.77
N GLY A 160 4.01 2.97 -3.63
CA GLY A 160 2.89 2.52 -2.78
C GLY A 160 3.17 2.66 -1.28
N SER A 161 4.10 3.53 -0.90
CA SER A 161 4.57 3.79 0.46
C SER A 161 4.15 5.19 0.94
N SER A 162 4.24 5.44 2.26
CA SER A 162 4.12 6.77 2.85
C SER A 162 5.34 7.64 2.55
N VAL A 163 5.20 8.97 2.59
CA VAL A 163 6.35 9.89 2.51
C VAL A 163 7.30 9.67 3.68
N PHE A 164 6.75 9.43 4.87
CA PHE A 164 7.51 9.07 6.07
C PHE A 164 8.40 7.85 5.85
N ALA A 165 7.81 6.73 5.42
CA ALA A 165 8.56 5.50 5.20
C ALA A 165 9.59 5.64 4.08
N ARG A 166 9.28 6.44 3.04
CA ARG A 166 10.22 6.77 1.96
C ARG A 166 11.43 7.55 2.49
N CYS A 167 11.21 8.56 3.34
CA CYS A 167 12.29 9.31 3.99
C CYS A 167 13.13 8.41 4.92
N CYS A 168 12.49 7.53 5.69
CA CYS A 168 13.20 6.57 6.55
C CYS A 168 14.06 5.61 5.72
N SER A 169 13.50 5.03 4.65
CA SER A 169 14.22 4.12 3.76
C SER A 169 15.41 4.79 3.07
N GLU A 170 15.23 6.00 2.54
CA GLU A 170 16.32 6.76 1.92
C GLU A 170 17.42 7.10 2.93
N THR A 171 17.05 7.51 4.14
CA THR A 171 18.02 7.75 5.21
C THR A 171 18.78 6.47 5.55
N MET A 172 18.09 5.34 5.65
CA MET A 172 18.71 4.03 5.91
C MET A 172 19.72 3.66 4.82
N LEU A 173 19.34 3.78 3.55
CA LEU A 173 20.19 3.43 2.41
C LEU A 173 21.40 4.36 2.27
N ARG A 174 21.24 5.65 2.59
CA ARG A 174 22.28 6.67 2.45
C ARG A 174 23.29 6.64 3.59
N THR A 175 22.83 6.48 4.84
CA THR A 175 23.69 6.63 6.03
C THR A 175 24.13 5.30 6.63
N ASN A 176 23.41 4.22 6.31
CA ASN A 176 23.58 2.89 6.89
C ASN A 176 23.90 2.94 8.41
N PRO A 177 22.99 3.40 9.25
CA PRO A 177 23.27 3.59 10.67
C PRO A 177 23.59 2.28 11.42
N LEU A 178 23.38 1.12 10.78
CA LEU A 178 23.72 -0.19 11.32
C LEU A 178 25.24 -0.45 11.30
N GLU A 179 26.02 0.21 10.43
CA GLU A 179 27.48 0.10 10.41
C GLU A 179 28.15 0.87 11.56
N THR A 180 27.53 1.95 12.03
CA THR A 180 28.09 2.81 13.08
C THR A 180 27.79 2.27 14.49
N THR A 181 26.86 1.36 14.63
CA THR A 181 26.57 0.68 15.88
C THR A 181 27.58 -0.45 16.08
N THR A 182 28.30 -0.43 17.19
CA THR A 182 29.29 -1.46 17.54
C THR A 182 28.63 -2.81 17.76
N ALA A 183 28.49 -3.58 16.68
CA ALA A 183 28.11 -4.98 16.78
C ALA A 183 29.30 -5.78 17.34
N THR A 184 29.09 -6.49 18.41
CA THR A 184 30.15 -7.30 19.04
C THR A 184 30.36 -8.62 18.32
N THR A 185 29.35 -9.24 17.75
CA THR A 185 29.38 -10.43 16.87
C THR A 185 28.06 -10.55 16.11
N ASP A 186 28.05 -11.27 14.97
CA ASP A 186 26.85 -11.44 14.13
C ASP A 186 25.69 -12.25 14.78
N ASP A 187 25.97 -12.95 15.91
CA ASP A 187 25.03 -13.84 16.60
C ASP A 187 24.70 -13.40 18.04
N ASP A 188 25.01 -12.14 18.42
CA ASP A 188 24.70 -11.65 19.77
C ASP A 188 23.20 -11.26 19.86
N PRO A 189 22.40 -11.95 20.71
CA PRO A 189 20.97 -11.61 20.90
C PRO A 189 20.75 -10.18 21.41
N ASP A 190 21.72 -9.61 22.13
CA ASP A 190 21.65 -8.23 22.63
C ASP A 190 21.82 -7.22 21.49
N ASP A 191 22.51 -7.58 20.39
CA ASP A 191 22.67 -6.74 19.20
C ASP A 191 21.30 -6.49 18.50
N ASP A 192 20.46 -7.52 18.37
CA ASP A 192 19.13 -7.42 17.79
C ASP A 192 18.16 -6.53 18.62
N ALA A 193 18.37 -6.40 19.93
CA ALA A 193 17.60 -5.55 20.81
C ALA A 193 18.06 -4.08 20.80
N GLN A 194 19.24 -3.78 20.24
CA GLN A 194 19.81 -2.44 20.22
C GLN A 194 18.91 -1.45 19.47
N LEU A 195 18.69 -0.28 20.06
CA LEU A 195 17.93 0.81 19.42
C LEU A 195 18.85 1.61 18.50
N VAL A 196 18.45 1.67 17.24
CA VAL A 196 19.14 2.43 16.19
C VAL A 196 18.31 3.64 15.81
N SER A 197 18.93 4.82 15.80
CA SER A 197 18.28 6.07 15.40
C SER A 197 18.54 6.34 13.93
N LEU A 198 17.50 6.73 13.18
CA LEU A 198 17.63 7.27 11.82
C LEU A 198 17.97 8.76 11.91
N PRO A 199 19.16 9.19 11.43
CA PRO A 199 19.60 10.57 11.59
C PRO A 199 18.92 11.52 10.59
N GLY A 200 18.79 12.80 10.97
CA GLY A 200 18.39 13.88 10.05
C GLY A 200 16.92 13.93 9.68
N LEU A 201 16.08 13.08 10.27
CA LEU A 201 14.63 13.10 10.06
C LEU A 201 13.96 14.19 10.94
N PRO A 202 12.77 14.71 10.54
CA PRO A 202 12.02 15.70 11.31
C PRO A 202 11.69 15.31 12.75
N HIS A 203 11.37 14.02 12.94
CA HIS A 203 11.14 13.44 14.26
C HIS A 203 12.25 12.45 14.62
N ARG A 204 12.42 12.18 15.91
CA ARG A 204 13.30 11.12 16.39
C ARG A 204 12.69 9.77 16.07
N VAL A 205 13.21 9.11 15.04
CA VAL A 205 12.78 7.76 14.63
C VAL A 205 13.79 6.76 15.12
N GLN A 206 13.35 5.82 15.96
CA GLN A 206 14.17 4.74 16.52
C GLN A 206 13.50 3.40 16.29
N LEU A 207 14.28 2.43 15.82
CA LEU A 207 13.87 1.03 15.66
C LEU A 207 14.88 0.12 16.35
N ARG A 208 14.45 -1.07 16.74
CA ARG A 208 15.39 -2.13 17.08
C ARG A 208 16.15 -2.55 15.83
N ARG A 209 17.38 -2.99 15.98
CA ARG A 209 18.16 -3.53 14.86
C ARG A 209 17.42 -4.68 14.16
N SER A 210 16.78 -5.57 14.92
CA SER A 210 15.94 -6.65 14.41
C SER A 210 14.72 -6.21 13.59
N GLN A 211 14.27 -4.96 13.74
CA GLN A 211 13.15 -4.36 12.97
C GLN A 211 13.60 -3.71 11.66
N MET A 212 14.87 -3.77 11.32
CA MET A 212 15.47 -3.09 10.18
C MET A 212 16.02 -4.08 9.16
N MET A 213 16.10 -3.66 7.91
CA MET A 213 16.77 -4.42 6.86
C MET A 213 18.29 -4.33 7.05
N ASP A 214 18.89 -5.34 7.68
CA ASP A 214 20.34 -5.40 7.89
C ASP A 214 21.06 -5.88 6.62
N PRO A 215 21.95 -5.06 6.02
CA PRO A 215 22.71 -5.43 4.82
C PRO A 215 23.62 -6.66 5.02
N ARG A 216 24.05 -6.97 6.25
CA ARG A 216 24.84 -8.15 6.55
C ARG A 216 24.00 -9.43 6.45
N LYS A 217 22.75 -9.37 6.95
CA LYS A 217 21.80 -10.49 6.91
C LYS A 217 21.13 -10.63 5.53
N ARG A 218 20.98 -9.53 4.76
CA ARG A 218 20.20 -9.46 3.50
C ARG A 218 20.89 -8.66 2.40
N PRO A 219 22.14 -9.01 2.00
CA PRO A 219 22.94 -8.18 1.08
C PRO A 219 22.30 -8.01 -0.30
N ALA A 220 21.66 -9.05 -0.84
CA ALA A 220 20.99 -8.97 -2.15
C ALA A 220 19.76 -8.03 -2.14
N MET A 221 18.98 -8.06 -1.07
CA MET A 221 17.84 -7.17 -0.89
C MET A 221 18.31 -5.73 -0.71
N TRP A 222 19.36 -5.51 0.07
CA TRP A 222 19.96 -4.20 0.23
C TRP A 222 20.44 -3.60 -1.10
N ALA A 223 21.18 -4.39 -1.89
CA ALA A 223 21.65 -3.96 -3.21
C ALA A 223 20.46 -3.63 -4.14
N PHE A 224 19.43 -4.47 -4.14
CA PHE A 224 18.21 -4.24 -4.91
C PHE A 224 17.54 -2.90 -4.57
N HIS A 225 17.38 -2.59 -3.29
CA HIS A 225 16.80 -1.31 -2.86
C HIS A 225 17.71 -0.11 -3.17
N LYS A 226 19.03 -0.26 -3.06
CA LYS A 226 19.98 0.80 -3.47
C LYS A 226 19.89 1.12 -4.96
N ASP A 227 19.81 0.08 -5.79
CA ASP A 227 19.71 0.25 -7.24
C ASP A 227 18.38 0.92 -7.64
N ASN A 228 17.28 0.52 -6.98
CA ASN A 228 15.97 1.14 -7.20
C ASN A 228 15.99 2.62 -6.79
N ASP A 229 16.52 2.92 -5.60
CA ASP A 229 16.62 4.30 -5.13
C ASP A 229 17.46 5.18 -6.06
N ALA A 230 18.59 4.66 -6.56
CA ALA A 230 19.42 5.37 -7.55
C ALA A 230 18.67 5.64 -8.87
N ALA A 231 17.80 4.73 -9.31
CA ALA A 231 16.94 4.96 -10.47
C ALA A 231 15.83 5.97 -10.19
N ASP A 232 15.24 5.91 -9.01
CA ASP A 232 14.19 6.83 -8.57
C ASP A 232 14.71 8.26 -8.45
N GLN A 233 15.95 8.46 -8.00
CA GLN A 233 16.59 9.78 -7.92
C GLN A 233 16.79 10.45 -9.29
N ARG A 234 16.89 9.66 -10.39
CA ARG A 234 16.97 10.19 -11.77
C ARG A 234 15.63 10.52 -12.40
N SER A 235 14.52 10.21 -11.69
CA SER A 235 13.17 10.42 -12.19
C SER A 235 12.72 11.86 -12.05
N PHE A 236 11.67 12.25 -12.77
CA PHE A 236 11.09 13.59 -12.72
C PHE A 236 10.57 13.95 -11.32
N GLY A 237 10.14 12.97 -10.54
CA GLY A 237 9.72 13.08 -9.15
C GLY A 237 8.91 11.86 -8.72
N GLU A 238 8.25 11.94 -7.57
CA GLU A 238 7.47 10.85 -7.01
C GLU A 238 6.01 11.25 -6.77
N VAL A 239 5.10 10.31 -7.03
CA VAL A 239 3.67 10.44 -6.73
C VAL A 239 3.34 9.56 -5.53
N PHE A 240 2.76 10.15 -4.51
CA PHE A 240 2.41 9.46 -3.27
C PHE A 240 0.91 9.29 -3.10
N ASN A 241 0.48 8.08 -2.77
CA ASN A 241 -0.86 7.83 -2.23
C ASN A 241 -0.88 8.27 -0.76
N SER A 242 -0.89 9.58 -0.54
CA SER A 242 -0.92 10.25 0.76
C SER A 242 -1.51 11.65 0.60
N PHE A 243 -1.63 12.42 1.67
CA PHE A 243 -2.10 13.81 1.65
C PHE A 243 -1.27 14.67 2.60
N HIS A 244 -1.17 15.96 2.28
CA HIS A 244 -0.26 16.89 2.97
C HIS A 244 -0.49 16.95 4.48
N GLU A 245 -1.75 16.99 4.92
CA GLU A 245 -2.13 17.15 6.33
C GLU A 245 -1.86 15.91 7.18
N LEU A 246 -1.50 14.79 6.56
CA LEU A 246 -1.09 13.56 7.23
C LEU A 246 0.40 13.60 7.62
N GLU A 247 1.26 14.05 6.70
CA GLU A 247 2.71 13.94 6.81
C GLU A 247 3.43 15.27 6.48
N PRO A 248 2.97 16.45 6.96
CA PRO A 248 3.46 17.75 6.48
C PRO A 248 4.96 17.92 6.63
N ASP A 249 5.53 17.53 7.77
CA ASP A 249 6.96 17.68 8.05
C ASP A 249 7.82 16.79 7.14
N TYR A 250 7.30 15.62 6.76
CA TYR A 250 8.00 14.70 5.86
C TYR A 250 7.88 15.09 4.40
N VAL A 251 6.76 15.68 4.00
CA VAL A 251 6.59 16.28 2.66
C VAL A 251 7.57 17.43 2.48
N GLU A 252 7.69 18.29 3.47
CA GLU A 252 8.66 19.41 3.46
C GLU A 252 10.10 18.88 3.46
N HIS A 253 10.43 17.93 4.31
CA HIS A 253 11.74 17.28 4.34
C HIS A 253 12.11 16.65 3.00
N PHE A 254 11.18 15.93 2.36
CA PHE A 254 11.38 15.30 1.08
C PHE A 254 11.66 16.32 -0.03
N ARG A 255 10.93 17.45 -0.01
CA ARG A 255 11.07 18.50 -1.02
C ARG A 255 12.33 19.36 -0.79
N THR A 256 12.62 19.75 0.44
CA THR A 256 13.68 20.73 0.73
C THR A 256 14.99 20.08 1.12
N THR A 257 14.99 19.06 1.98
CA THR A 257 16.22 18.43 2.48
C THR A 257 16.73 17.38 1.50
N LEU A 258 15.84 16.56 0.94
CA LEU A 258 16.22 15.56 -0.06
C LEU A 258 16.23 16.13 -1.49
N GLY A 259 15.71 17.34 -1.69
CA GLY A 259 15.70 18.03 -2.99
C GLY A 259 14.87 17.35 -4.07
N ARG A 260 13.85 16.55 -3.66
CA ARG A 260 13.06 15.72 -4.56
C ARG A 260 11.67 16.29 -4.79
N ARG A 261 11.13 16.10 -5.97
CA ARG A 261 9.78 16.57 -6.32
C ARG A 261 8.75 15.53 -5.87
N ALA A 262 7.68 16.00 -5.22
CA ALA A 262 6.61 15.15 -4.73
C ALA A 262 5.23 15.74 -5.01
N TRP A 263 4.29 14.87 -5.40
CA TRP A 263 2.86 15.17 -5.51
C TRP A 263 2.08 14.15 -4.72
N LEU A 264 1.23 14.62 -3.82
CA LEU A 264 0.40 13.79 -2.99
C LEU A 264 -1.02 13.75 -3.60
N VAL A 265 -1.43 12.58 -4.05
CA VAL A 265 -2.68 12.42 -4.82
C VAL A 265 -3.76 11.62 -4.09
N GLY A 266 -3.48 11.23 -2.85
CA GLY A 266 -4.34 10.36 -2.04
C GLY A 266 -5.09 11.06 -0.92
N PRO A 267 -5.89 10.29 -0.18
CA PRO A 267 -6.08 8.83 -0.26
C PRO A 267 -6.87 8.41 -1.50
N VAL A 268 -6.21 7.70 -2.42
CA VAL A 268 -6.83 7.36 -3.73
C VAL A 268 -8.05 6.45 -3.58
N ALA A 269 -8.12 5.66 -2.51
CA ALA A 269 -9.27 4.81 -2.21
C ALA A 269 -10.59 5.59 -2.05
N LEU A 270 -10.54 6.87 -1.67
CA LEU A 270 -11.71 7.73 -1.56
C LEU A 270 -12.30 8.17 -2.91
N ALA A 271 -11.55 7.98 -4.01
CA ALA A 271 -12.05 8.24 -5.36
C ALA A 271 -12.99 7.14 -5.86
N SER A 272 -12.90 5.93 -5.30
CA SER A 272 -13.78 4.82 -5.68
C SER A 272 -15.21 5.06 -5.20
N LYS A 273 -16.16 5.17 -6.14
CA LYS A 273 -17.58 5.34 -5.82
C LYS A 273 -18.22 4.06 -5.28
N ASP A 274 -17.67 2.90 -5.58
CA ASP A 274 -18.15 1.59 -5.14
C ASP A 274 -17.14 0.91 -4.22
N MET A 275 -17.13 1.33 -2.97
CA MET A 275 -16.23 0.77 -1.93
C MET A 275 -16.49 -0.71 -1.68
N ALA A 276 -17.71 -1.21 -1.93
CA ALA A 276 -18.06 -2.62 -1.72
C ALA A 276 -17.33 -3.57 -2.67
N LYS A 277 -17.02 -3.09 -3.88
CA LYS A 277 -16.39 -3.91 -4.93
C LYS A 277 -14.92 -3.59 -5.15
N ARG A 278 -14.36 -2.62 -4.41
CA ARG A 278 -12.95 -2.27 -4.54
C ARG A 278 -12.06 -3.46 -4.17
N GLY A 279 -11.21 -3.90 -5.11
CA GLY A 279 -10.33 -5.06 -4.94
C GLY A 279 -11.00 -6.42 -5.07
N SER A 280 -12.31 -6.48 -5.40
CA SER A 280 -13.01 -7.74 -5.68
C SER A 280 -12.78 -8.19 -7.11
N THR A 281 -12.41 -9.46 -7.28
CA THR A 281 -12.21 -10.09 -8.60
C THR A 281 -13.45 -10.84 -9.11
N ASN A 282 -14.45 -11.13 -8.26
CA ASN A 282 -15.60 -11.97 -8.62
C ASN A 282 -16.91 -11.55 -7.96
N ASN A 283 -18.03 -11.67 -8.69
CA ASN A 283 -19.40 -11.46 -8.18
C ASN A 283 -19.84 -12.52 -7.13
N THR A 284 -19.15 -13.64 -7.01
CA THR A 284 -19.49 -14.76 -6.11
C THR A 284 -19.32 -14.43 -4.61
N LYS A 285 -18.66 -13.30 -4.27
CA LYS A 285 -18.43 -12.89 -2.88
C LYS A 285 -19.47 -11.90 -2.33
N ALA A 286 -20.52 -11.58 -3.10
CA ALA A 286 -21.57 -10.65 -2.67
C ALA A 286 -22.28 -11.13 -1.39
N HIS A 287 -22.59 -12.43 -1.27
CA HIS A 287 -23.24 -12.99 -0.09
C HIS A 287 -22.42 -12.84 1.19
N VAL A 288 -21.09 -13.07 1.11
CA VAL A 288 -20.20 -12.90 2.27
C VAL A 288 -20.16 -11.43 2.72
N THR A 289 -20.17 -10.51 1.76
CA THR A 289 -20.26 -9.07 2.05
C THR A 289 -21.57 -8.72 2.75
N ASP A 290 -22.70 -9.19 2.22
CA ASP A 290 -24.03 -8.89 2.76
C ASP A 290 -24.23 -9.51 4.17
N ASP A 291 -23.71 -10.71 4.40
CA ASP A 291 -23.77 -11.37 5.71
C ASP A 291 -22.92 -10.62 6.76
N CYS A 292 -21.72 -10.21 6.39
CA CYS A 292 -20.84 -9.42 7.24
C CYS A 292 -21.48 -8.07 7.61
N LEU A 293 -22.03 -7.36 6.62
CA LEU A 293 -22.68 -6.06 6.86
C LEU A 293 -23.92 -6.20 7.75
N ARG A 294 -24.77 -7.18 7.50
CA ARG A 294 -25.94 -7.45 8.36
C ARG A 294 -25.55 -7.74 9.80
N TRP A 295 -24.46 -8.48 10.00
CA TRP A 295 -23.94 -8.74 11.35
C TRP A 295 -23.42 -7.45 11.99
N LEU A 296 -22.70 -6.61 11.24
CA LEU A 296 -22.21 -5.32 11.71
C LEU A 296 -23.33 -4.34 12.06
N ASP A 297 -24.42 -4.32 11.27
CA ASP A 297 -25.61 -3.49 11.52
C ASP A 297 -26.28 -3.81 12.88
N ALA A 298 -26.14 -5.04 13.37
CA ALA A 298 -26.65 -5.45 14.66
C ALA A 298 -25.74 -5.04 15.83
N LYS A 299 -24.55 -4.48 15.56
CA LYS A 299 -23.57 -4.13 16.60
C LYS A 299 -23.66 -2.66 17.01
N ARG A 300 -23.23 -2.37 18.25
CA ARG A 300 -23.16 -1.00 18.74
C ARG A 300 -22.01 -0.25 18.03
N ALA A 301 -22.21 1.05 17.82
CA ALA A 301 -21.17 1.90 17.25
C ALA A 301 -19.85 1.80 18.05
N GLY A 302 -18.75 1.62 17.34
CA GLY A 302 -17.41 1.55 17.91
C GLY A 302 -17.12 0.30 18.75
N SER A 303 -17.92 -0.80 18.64
CA SER A 303 -17.76 -1.99 19.48
C SER A 303 -16.95 -3.13 18.84
N VAL A 304 -16.70 -3.08 17.55
CA VAL A 304 -16.08 -4.17 16.78
C VAL A 304 -14.63 -3.87 16.43
N VAL A 305 -13.74 -4.84 16.63
CA VAL A 305 -12.38 -4.81 16.09
C VAL A 305 -12.31 -5.56 14.77
N TYR A 306 -11.80 -4.91 13.74
CA TYR A 306 -11.45 -5.53 12.48
C TYR A 306 -10.03 -6.08 12.55
N VAL A 307 -9.79 -7.30 12.05
CA VAL A 307 -8.48 -7.95 12.08
C VAL A 307 -8.13 -8.42 10.67
N SER A 308 -7.11 -7.80 10.06
CA SER A 308 -6.66 -8.14 8.72
C SER A 308 -5.19 -7.78 8.55
N PHE A 309 -4.41 -8.72 8.03
CA PHE A 309 -2.96 -8.58 7.87
C PHE A 309 -2.53 -8.52 6.39
N GLY A 310 -3.47 -8.12 5.52
CA GLY A 310 -3.21 -8.02 4.09
C GLY A 310 -3.12 -9.39 3.40
N THR A 311 -2.68 -9.37 2.15
CA THR A 311 -2.76 -10.54 1.26
C THR A 311 -1.55 -11.49 1.38
N PHE A 312 -0.38 -10.97 1.79
CA PHE A 312 0.87 -11.74 1.81
C PHE A 312 1.28 -12.26 3.19
N THR A 313 0.60 -11.82 4.24
CA THR A 313 0.96 -12.24 5.59
C THR A 313 0.42 -13.63 5.86
N SER A 314 1.29 -14.56 6.21
CA SER A 314 0.94 -15.88 6.75
C SER A 314 1.26 -15.94 8.24
N PHE A 315 0.45 -16.69 8.97
CA PHE A 315 0.63 -16.95 10.39
C PHE A 315 0.82 -18.44 10.62
N SER A 316 1.72 -18.79 11.51
CA SER A 316 1.85 -20.16 11.98
C SER A 316 0.62 -20.58 12.82
N PRO A 317 0.35 -21.89 12.98
CA PRO A 317 -0.73 -22.35 13.84
C PRO A 317 -0.62 -21.82 15.30
N ALA A 318 0.60 -21.66 15.81
CA ALA A 318 0.85 -21.10 17.14
C ALA A 318 0.43 -19.63 17.23
N GLU A 319 0.78 -18.81 16.23
CA GLU A 319 0.36 -17.40 16.16
C GLU A 319 -1.15 -17.26 16.02
N LEU A 320 -1.79 -18.09 15.16
CA LEU A 320 -3.25 -18.09 15.00
C LEU A 320 -3.96 -18.46 16.30
N ARG A 321 -3.41 -19.42 17.05
CA ARG A 321 -3.95 -19.82 18.37
C ARG A 321 -3.91 -18.67 19.37
N GLU A 322 -2.77 -17.98 19.46
CA GLU A 322 -2.64 -16.84 20.36
C GLU A 322 -3.49 -15.64 19.92
N LEU A 323 -3.63 -15.43 18.60
CA LEU A 323 -4.54 -14.40 18.08
C LEU A 323 -6.00 -14.70 18.44
N ALA A 324 -6.47 -15.94 18.22
CA ALA A 324 -7.81 -16.36 18.62
C ALA A 324 -8.04 -16.21 20.14
N ARG A 325 -7.06 -16.62 20.96
CA ARG A 325 -7.08 -16.45 22.40
C ARG A 325 -7.14 -14.97 22.82
N GLY A 326 -6.36 -14.11 22.15
CA GLY A 326 -6.36 -12.67 22.41
C GLY A 326 -7.69 -12.01 22.05
N LEU A 327 -8.30 -12.40 20.94
CA LEU A 327 -9.64 -11.93 20.56
C LEU A 327 -10.69 -12.34 21.57
N ASP A 328 -10.65 -13.58 22.06
CA ASP A 328 -11.57 -14.04 23.09
C ASP A 328 -11.38 -13.31 24.43
N LEU A 329 -10.13 -13.19 24.92
CA LEU A 329 -9.77 -12.48 26.13
C LEU A 329 -10.13 -10.98 26.09
N SER A 330 -10.10 -10.36 24.90
CA SER A 330 -10.46 -8.94 24.75
C SER A 330 -11.91 -8.64 25.07
N ALA A 331 -12.77 -9.65 25.06
CA ALA A 331 -14.21 -9.55 25.20
C ALA A 331 -14.88 -8.57 24.21
N LYS A 332 -14.21 -8.24 23.10
CA LYS A 332 -14.76 -7.39 22.03
C LYS A 332 -15.36 -8.22 20.91
N ASP A 333 -16.34 -7.65 20.23
CA ASP A 333 -16.81 -8.21 18.96
C ASP A 333 -15.72 -8.05 17.88
N PHE A 334 -15.62 -8.99 16.94
CA PHE A 334 -14.57 -8.93 15.92
C PHE A 334 -15.00 -9.46 14.54
N VAL A 335 -14.37 -8.90 13.51
CA VAL A 335 -14.35 -9.46 12.15
C VAL A 335 -12.91 -9.80 11.82
N TRP A 336 -12.62 -11.09 11.62
CA TRP A 336 -11.26 -11.57 11.38
C TRP A 336 -11.12 -12.17 9.97
N ILE A 337 -10.20 -11.62 9.18
CA ILE A 337 -9.88 -12.11 7.84
C ILE A 337 -8.69 -13.05 7.92
N ILE A 338 -8.87 -14.28 7.45
CA ILE A 338 -7.83 -15.30 7.38
C ILE A 338 -7.55 -15.60 5.90
N SER A 339 -6.30 -15.50 5.48
CA SER A 339 -5.87 -15.87 4.13
C SER A 339 -5.97 -17.39 3.95
N SER A 340 -6.46 -17.85 2.77
CA SER A 340 -6.56 -19.28 2.41
C SER A 340 -5.21 -19.99 2.36
N GLY A 341 -4.12 -19.24 2.22
CA GLY A 341 -2.75 -19.79 2.27
C GLY A 341 -2.35 -20.40 3.62
N THR A 342 -3.16 -20.23 4.66
CA THR A 342 -2.90 -20.83 5.99
C THR A 342 -3.23 -22.32 6.08
N GLY A 343 -3.77 -22.94 5.01
CA GLY A 343 -3.86 -24.40 4.80
C GLY A 343 -4.66 -25.23 5.80
N THR A 344 -5.24 -24.62 6.85
CA THR A 344 -5.85 -25.34 7.96
C THR A 344 -7.35 -25.14 8.00
N ASP A 345 -8.08 -26.22 8.24
CA ASP A 345 -9.54 -26.22 8.49
C ASP A 345 -9.92 -25.58 9.85
N GLY A 346 -8.94 -25.17 10.64
CA GLY A 346 -9.09 -24.59 11.97
C GLY A 346 -8.81 -25.59 13.10
N SER A 347 -8.82 -26.89 12.83
CA SER A 347 -8.63 -27.93 13.87
C SER A 347 -7.27 -27.88 14.55
N GLU A 348 -6.23 -27.40 13.84
CA GLU A 348 -4.87 -27.36 14.35
C GLU A 348 -4.57 -26.15 15.26
N TRP A 349 -5.32 -25.05 15.12
CA TRP A 349 -4.98 -23.80 15.79
C TRP A 349 -6.10 -23.22 16.67
N MET A 350 -7.36 -23.63 16.51
CA MET A 350 -8.45 -23.09 17.34
C MET A 350 -8.27 -23.50 18.80
N PRO A 351 -8.28 -22.54 19.74
CA PRO A 351 -8.32 -22.85 21.16
C PRO A 351 -9.59 -23.62 21.55
N GLU A 352 -9.53 -24.39 22.64
CA GLU A 352 -10.71 -25.02 23.23
C GLU A 352 -11.82 -23.98 23.52
N GLY A 353 -13.05 -24.27 23.12
CA GLY A 353 -14.19 -23.37 23.28
C GLY A 353 -14.32 -22.27 22.24
N PHE A 354 -13.28 -22.01 21.41
CA PHE A 354 -13.35 -20.96 20.42
C PHE A 354 -14.26 -21.32 19.24
N ALA A 355 -14.30 -22.59 18.85
CA ALA A 355 -15.23 -23.08 17.82
C ALA A 355 -16.70 -22.90 18.26
N GLU A 356 -17.03 -23.18 19.52
CA GLU A 356 -18.36 -22.96 20.10
C GLU A 356 -18.71 -21.47 20.18
N LEU A 357 -17.72 -20.60 20.50
CA LEU A 357 -17.88 -19.15 20.46
C LEU A 357 -18.26 -18.69 19.05
N MET A 358 -17.56 -19.18 18.04
CA MET A 358 -17.84 -18.85 16.64
C MET A 358 -19.19 -19.41 16.17
N ALA A 359 -19.56 -20.63 16.59
CA ALA A 359 -20.82 -21.25 16.23
C ALA A 359 -22.05 -20.49 16.77
N ARG A 360 -21.92 -19.81 17.90
CA ARG A 360 -22.98 -18.92 18.44
C ARG A 360 -23.22 -17.70 17.57
N GLY A 361 -22.19 -17.25 16.81
CA GLY A 361 -22.29 -16.10 15.90
C GLY A 361 -22.42 -14.73 16.58
N ASP A 362 -22.41 -14.70 17.91
CA ASP A 362 -22.71 -13.49 18.68
C ASP A 362 -21.55 -12.50 18.73
N ARG A 363 -20.30 -13.01 18.85
CA ARG A 363 -19.11 -12.17 19.11
C ARG A 363 -18.16 -12.02 17.96
N GLY A 364 -18.20 -12.91 16.95
CA GLY A 364 -17.19 -12.86 15.91
C GLY A 364 -17.65 -13.43 14.57
N ILE A 365 -17.03 -12.92 13.50
CA ILE A 365 -17.09 -13.50 12.17
C ILE A 365 -15.67 -13.74 11.69
N ILE A 366 -15.41 -14.94 11.17
CA ILE A 366 -14.19 -15.27 10.42
C ILE A 366 -14.54 -15.31 8.95
N ILE A 367 -13.86 -14.48 8.16
CA ILE A 367 -13.98 -14.45 6.70
C ILE A 367 -12.68 -15.01 6.12
N ARG A 368 -12.81 -16.01 5.23
CA ARG A 368 -11.65 -16.55 4.52
C ARG A 368 -11.44 -15.83 3.21
N ASP A 369 -10.20 -15.56 2.88
CA ASP A 369 -9.70 -14.93 1.67
C ASP A 369 -9.93 -13.43 1.58
N TRP A 370 -11.01 -12.98 0.97
CA TRP A 370 -11.22 -11.57 0.66
C TRP A 370 -12.44 -10.99 1.38
N ALA A 371 -12.29 -9.78 1.86
CA ALA A 371 -13.37 -8.99 2.42
C ALA A 371 -13.32 -7.55 1.87
N PRO A 372 -14.45 -6.84 1.78
CA PRO A 372 -14.50 -5.44 1.34
C PRO A 372 -13.97 -4.50 2.43
N GLN A 373 -12.65 -4.51 2.67
CA GLN A 373 -11.99 -3.84 3.78
C GLN A 373 -12.42 -2.37 3.95
N THR A 374 -12.43 -1.61 2.85
CA THR A 374 -12.81 -0.19 2.90
C THR A 374 -14.25 0.00 3.36
N LEU A 375 -15.16 -0.88 2.95
CA LEU A 375 -16.56 -0.83 3.36
C LEU A 375 -16.70 -1.19 4.84
N ILE A 376 -16.04 -2.25 5.30
CA ILE A 376 -16.02 -2.68 6.70
C ILE A 376 -15.44 -1.57 7.59
N LEU A 377 -14.28 -1.00 7.24
CA LEU A 377 -13.64 0.07 8.02
C LEU A 377 -14.52 1.32 8.15
N ASN A 378 -15.33 1.64 7.13
CA ASN A 378 -16.25 2.77 7.18
C ASN A 378 -17.57 2.48 7.92
N HIS A 379 -17.78 1.25 8.39
CA HIS A 379 -19.01 0.89 9.11
C HIS A 379 -19.02 1.51 10.52
N PRO A 380 -20.16 2.07 11.00
CA PRO A 380 -20.25 2.72 12.31
C PRO A 380 -19.88 1.82 13.49
N ALA A 381 -20.04 0.50 13.37
CA ALA A 381 -19.68 -0.48 14.40
C ALA A 381 -18.16 -0.58 14.63
N MET A 382 -17.31 -0.12 13.69
CA MET A 382 -15.86 -0.22 13.82
C MET A 382 -15.30 0.67 14.91
N GLY A 383 -14.61 0.03 15.87
CA GLY A 383 -13.94 0.70 17.00
C GLY A 383 -12.42 0.61 16.95
N GLY A 384 -11.85 -0.35 16.21
CA GLY A 384 -10.42 -0.56 16.08
C GLY A 384 -10.07 -1.45 14.91
N PHE A 385 -8.83 -1.35 14.44
CA PHE A 385 -8.29 -2.18 13.37
C PHE A 385 -6.94 -2.76 13.77
N MET A 386 -6.83 -4.08 13.82
CA MET A 386 -5.55 -4.77 13.99
C MET A 386 -4.97 -5.07 12.62
N THR A 387 -3.80 -4.51 12.33
CA THR A 387 -3.22 -4.50 10.99
C THR A 387 -1.72 -4.74 10.99
N HIS A 388 -1.22 -5.30 9.88
CA HIS A 388 0.21 -5.42 9.59
C HIS A 388 0.90 -4.09 9.24
N CYS A 389 0.18 -2.97 9.21
CA CYS A 389 0.70 -1.65 8.85
C CYS A 389 1.13 -1.48 7.39
N GLY A 390 0.71 -2.35 6.46
CA GLY A 390 0.87 -2.07 5.04
C GLY A 390 0.19 -0.75 4.69
N TRP A 391 0.87 0.09 3.86
CA TRP A 391 0.47 1.49 3.71
C TRP A 391 -0.99 1.69 3.26
N ASN A 392 -1.48 0.91 2.29
CA ASN A 392 -2.86 1.04 1.85
C ASN A 392 -3.85 0.78 2.99
N SER A 393 -3.63 -0.27 3.79
CA SER A 393 -4.49 -0.60 4.93
C SER A 393 -4.45 0.48 6.01
N ALA A 394 -3.27 1.02 6.31
CA ALA A 394 -3.10 2.12 7.25
C ALA A 394 -3.83 3.38 6.78
N LEU A 395 -3.69 3.73 5.49
CA LEU A 395 -4.33 4.90 4.91
C LEU A 395 -5.86 4.75 4.81
N GLU A 396 -6.35 3.54 4.55
CA GLU A 396 -7.79 3.23 4.59
C GLU A 396 -8.36 3.38 6.00
N ALA A 397 -7.64 2.91 7.03
CA ALA A 397 -8.03 3.10 8.43
C ALA A 397 -8.04 4.58 8.83
N VAL A 398 -7.01 5.35 8.45
CA VAL A 398 -6.95 6.81 8.63
C VAL A 398 -8.15 7.48 7.97
N SER A 399 -8.46 7.12 6.72
CA SER A 399 -9.57 7.69 5.95
C SER A 399 -10.94 7.39 6.55
N ALA A 400 -11.07 6.23 7.20
CA ALA A 400 -12.28 5.81 7.91
C ALA A 400 -12.37 6.41 9.34
N GLY A 401 -11.24 6.87 9.89
CA GLY A 401 -11.17 7.39 11.25
C GLY A 401 -11.12 6.30 12.31
N VAL A 402 -10.55 5.13 11.96
CA VAL A 402 -10.43 3.96 12.82
C VAL A 402 -9.00 3.89 13.38
N PRO A 403 -8.82 3.89 14.72
CA PRO A 403 -7.50 3.73 15.31
C PRO A 403 -6.99 2.30 15.18
N MET A 404 -5.68 2.09 15.30
CA MET A 404 -5.03 0.85 14.92
C MET A 404 -4.28 0.16 16.06
N VAL A 405 -4.35 -1.19 16.13
CA VAL A 405 -3.34 -2.03 16.77
C VAL A 405 -2.35 -2.43 15.68
N THR A 406 -1.09 -2.03 15.84
CA THR A 406 -0.05 -2.23 14.84
C THR A 406 0.73 -3.51 15.08
N TRP A 407 0.84 -4.35 14.03
CA TRP A 407 1.57 -5.61 14.05
C TRP A 407 2.41 -5.77 12.78
N PRO A 408 3.48 -4.96 12.63
CA PRO A 408 4.32 -5.01 11.44
C PRO A 408 5.09 -6.33 11.34
N ARG A 409 5.44 -6.72 10.11
CA ARG A 409 6.14 -7.97 9.79
C ARG A 409 7.35 -7.75 8.86
N TYR A 410 7.18 -7.01 7.76
CA TYR A 410 8.19 -6.81 6.71
C TYR A 410 7.97 -5.50 5.93
N ALA A 411 8.78 -5.27 4.91
CA ALA A 411 8.75 -4.10 4.03
C ALA A 411 8.83 -2.77 4.81
N ASP A 412 8.00 -1.81 4.46
CA ASP A 412 7.90 -0.48 5.10
C ASP A 412 7.05 -0.47 6.39
N GLN A 413 6.55 -1.64 6.82
CA GLN A 413 5.53 -1.76 7.87
C GLN A 413 6.04 -1.27 9.23
N PHE A 414 7.30 -1.51 9.57
CA PHE A 414 7.90 -1.00 10.81
C PHE A 414 8.06 0.52 10.80
N TYR A 415 8.32 1.12 9.64
CA TYR A 415 8.31 2.56 9.50
C TYR A 415 6.88 3.10 9.62
N ASN A 416 5.90 2.48 8.95
CA ASN A 416 4.50 2.87 9.05
C ASN A 416 3.97 2.76 10.49
N GLU A 417 4.40 1.74 11.27
CA GLU A 417 4.09 1.67 12.69
C GLU A 417 4.61 2.91 13.44
N LYS A 418 5.87 3.35 13.17
CA LYS A 418 6.41 4.57 13.80
C LYS A 418 5.61 5.82 13.45
N LEU A 419 5.19 5.94 12.21
CA LEU A 419 4.28 7.01 11.81
C LEU A 419 2.96 6.95 12.60
N ILE A 420 2.30 5.80 12.63
CA ILE A 420 0.99 5.59 13.26
C ILE A 420 1.04 5.83 14.77
N VAL A 421 2.05 5.25 15.45
CA VAL A 421 2.13 5.23 16.92
C VAL A 421 2.82 6.47 17.47
N ASP A 422 3.99 6.82 16.92
CA ASP A 422 4.87 7.84 17.52
C ASP A 422 4.57 9.25 17.01
N VAL A 423 4.21 9.40 15.72
CA VAL A 423 3.99 10.70 15.08
C VAL A 423 2.50 11.07 15.10
N LEU A 424 1.65 10.27 14.47
CA LEU A 424 0.20 10.53 14.36
C LEU A 424 -0.53 10.26 15.67
N LYS A 425 -0.02 9.32 16.48
CA LYS A 425 -0.62 8.89 17.75
C LYS A 425 -2.07 8.45 17.58
N VAL A 426 -2.29 7.54 16.61
CA VAL A 426 -3.59 6.92 16.30
C VAL A 426 -3.53 5.40 16.38
N GLY A 427 -2.52 4.86 17.07
CA GLY A 427 -2.35 3.43 17.21
C GLY A 427 -1.62 3.02 18.49
N VAL A 428 -1.70 1.72 18.76
CA VAL A 428 -1.04 1.01 19.86
C VAL A 428 -0.19 -0.09 19.26
N SER A 429 1.12 -0.10 19.53
CA SER A 429 2.02 -1.18 19.08
C SER A 429 1.77 -2.45 19.87
N ILE A 430 1.73 -3.59 19.15
CA ILE A 430 1.72 -4.92 19.77
C ILE A 430 3.11 -5.34 20.26
N GLY A 431 4.15 -4.63 19.83
CA GLY A 431 5.53 -4.89 20.24
C GLY A 431 6.25 -5.94 19.37
N ALA A 432 5.86 -6.10 18.10
CA ALA A 432 6.58 -6.95 17.16
C ALA A 432 8.04 -6.52 17.02
N LYS A 433 8.97 -7.50 17.03
CA LYS A 433 10.41 -7.21 17.10
C LYS A 433 11.16 -7.59 15.84
N ASP A 434 10.64 -8.49 15.01
CA ASP A 434 11.42 -9.14 13.97
C ASP A 434 10.96 -8.69 12.58
N PHE A 435 11.89 -8.07 11.82
CA PHE A 435 11.75 -7.86 10.40
C PHE A 435 12.06 -9.19 9.67
N ALA A 436 11.01 -9.88 9.28
CA ALA A 436 11.14 -11.18 8.63
C ALA A 436 10.18 -11.26 7.44
N SER A 437 10.61 -11.90 6.35
CA SER A 437 9.75 -12.11 5.19
C SER A 437 8.54 -13.00 5.55
N PRO A 438 7.47 -13.01 4.72
CA PRO A 438 6.33 -13.91 4.95
C PRO A 438 6.70 -15.40 5.01
N LEU A 439 7.89 -15.75 4.52
CA LEU A 439 8.41 -17.13 4.49
C LEU A 439 9.21 -17.52 5.73
N GLU A 440 9.53 -16.56 6.60
CA GLU A 440 10.35 -16.77 7.80
C GLU A 440 9.47 -16.90 9.04
N ARG A 441 10.02 -17.50 10.10
CA ARG A 441 9.34 -17.59 11.39
C ARG A 441 9.38 -16.24 12.10
N HIS A 442 8.28 -15.90 12.75
CA HIS A 442 8.14 -14.73 13.60
C HIS A 442 7.97 -15.14 15.06
N GLU A 443 8.30 -14.22 15.98
CA GLU A 443 8.01 -14.39 17.41
C GLU A 443 6.49 -14.51 17.62
N VAL A 444 6.09 -15.49 18.43
CA VAL A 444 4.68 -15.67 18.80
C VAL A 444 4.32 -14.67 19.89
N ILE A 445 3.40 -13.77 19.60
CA ILE A 445 2.88 -12.80 20.57
C ILE A 445 1.71 -13.40 21.32
N GLY A 446 1.80 -13.43 22.65
CA GLY A 446 0.79 -14.06 23.51
C GLY A 446 -0.56 -13.35 23.51
N GLY A 447 -1.62 -14.12 23.70
CA GLY A 447 -3.01 -13.64 23.66
C GLY A 447 -3.32 -12.54 24.68
N GLU A 448 -2.68 -12.53 25.85
CA GLU A 448 -2.82 -11.48 26.84
C GLU A 448 -2.31 -10.11 26.34
N VAL A 449 -1.18 -10.11 25.61
CA VAL A 449 -0.63 -8.89 25.00
C VAL A 449 -1.61 -8.37 23.94
N ILE A 450 -2.13 -9.27 23.10
CA ILE A 450 -3.10 -8.95 22.04
C ILE A 450 -4.35 -8.32 22.65
N ALA A 451 -4.95 -8.99 23.67
CA ALA A 451 -6.12 -8.51 24.38
C ALA A 451 -5.87 -7.16 25.06
N GLY A 452 -4.69 -7.00 25.68
CA GLY A 452 -4.27 -5.75 26.32
C GLY A 452 -4.21 -4.59 25.33
N CYS A 453 -3.64 -4.79 24.13
CA CYS A 453 -3.58 -3.75 23.08
C CYS A 453 -4.98 -3.38 22.55
N ILE A 454 -5.86 -4.37 22.33
CA ILE A 454 -7.27 -4.12 21.97
C ILE A 454 -7.96 -3.34 23.08
N GLY A 455 -7.74 -3.71 24.35
CA GLY A 455 -8.30 -3.03 25.52
C GLY A 455 -7.86 -1.57 25.63
N ARG A 456 -6.58 -1.26 25.41
CA ARG A 456 -6.06 0.11 25.38
C ARG A 456 -6.70 0.93 24.25
N LEU A 457 -6.87 0.34 23.07
CA LEU A 457 -7.42 1.03 21.90
C LEU A 457 -8.92 1.31 22.04
N MET A 458 -9.69 0.31 22.51
CA MET A 458 -11.15 0.30 22.50
C MET A 458 -11.78 0.47 23.89
N GLY A 459 -10.97 0.57 24.95
CA GLY A 459 -11.42 0.82 26.31
C GLY A 459 -11.86 2.27 26.53
N SER A 460 -12.43 2.53 27.72
CA SER A 460 -12.87 3.87 28.15
C SER A 460 -11.77 4.65 28.88
N SER A 461 -10.51 4.42 28.54
CA SER A 461 -9.37 5.16 29.09
C SER A 461 -9.19 6.49 28.35
N GLU A 462 -8.59 7.47 29.04
CA GLU A 462 -8.21 8.76 28.44
C GLU A 462 -7.28 8.57 27.22
N GLU A 463 -6.36 7.58 27.28
CA GLU A 463 -5.51 7.21 26.15
C GLU A 463 -6.35 6.76 24.93
N GLY A 464 -7.27 5.81 25.13
CA GLY A 464 -8.13 5.29 24.06
C GLY A 464 -9.02 6.38 23.46
N ASP A 465 -9.58 7.27 24.29
CA ASP A 465 -10.38 8.40 23.80
C ASP A 465 -9.56 9.38 22.96
N ALA A 466 -8.32 9.67 23.38
CA ALA A 466 -7.41 10.53 22.62
C ALA A 466 -7.03 9.93 21.24
N LEU A 467 -6.74 8.61 21.20
CA LEU A 467 -6.45 7.89 19.95
C LEU A 467 -7.64 7.96 18.97
N ARG A 468 -8.85 7.64 19.44
CA ARG A 468 -10.08 7.68 18.63
C ARG A 468 -10.40 9.07 18.11
N LYS A 469 -10.24 10.10 18.96
CA LYS A 469 -10.44 11.50 18.56
C LYS A 469 -9.48 11.89 17.44
N LYS A 470 -8.18 11.62 17.59
CA LYS A 470 -7.18 11.92 16.57
C LYS A 470 -7.43 11.17 15.26
N ALA A 471 -7.80 9.88 15.32
CA ALA A 471 -8.15 9.11 14.13
C ALA A 471 -9.34 9.77 13.39
N LYS A 472 -10.37 10.20 14.14
CA LYS A 472 -11.51 10.90 13.56
C LYS A 472 -11.12 12.24 12.93
N ASP A 473 -10.28 13.03 13.58
CA ASP A 473 -9.80 14.30 13.05
C ASP A 473 -9.01 14.09 11.74
N LEU A 474 -8.18 13.05 11.64
CA LEU A 474 -7.45 12.70 10.43
C LEU A 474 -8.40 12.27 9.29
N SER A 475 -9.49 11.56 9.58
CA SER A 475 -10.46 11.18 8.55
C SER A 475 -11.17 12.38 7.92
N VAL A 476 -11.41 13.42 8.69
CA VAL A 476 -11.95 14.69 8.17
C VAL A 476 -10.93 15.36 7.24
N LYS A 477 -9.67 15.43 7.66
CA LYS A 477 -8.57 15.97 6.84
C LYS A 477 -8.39 15.19 5.54
N ALA A 478 -8.43 13.84 5.59
CA ALA A 478 -8.32 12.98 4.42
C ALA A 478 -9.40 13.27 3.36
N ARG A 479 -10.65 13.42 3.79
CA ARG A 479 -11.75 13.77 2.90
C ARG A 479 -11.61 15.19 2.35
N SER A 480 -11.20 16.15 3.19
CA SER A 480 -10.97 17.53 2.77
C SER A 480 -9.84 17.62 1.74
N ALA A 481 -8.77 16.86 1.89
CA ALA A 481 -7.65 16.84 0.94
C ALA A 481 -8.09 16.43 -0.47
N MET A 482 -9.03 15.47 -0.58
CA MET A 482 -9.56 14.97 -1.86
C MET A 482 -10.66 15.86 -2.46
N ALA A 483 -11.27 16.71 -1.67
CA ALA A 483 -12.32 17.63 -2.15
C ALA A 483 -11.73 18.73 -3.04
N LYS A 484 -12.58 19.36 -3.87
CA LYS A 484 -12.17 20.50 -4.72
C LYS A 484 -11.57 21.63 -3.85
N GLY A 485 -10.32 22.04 -4.16
CA GLY A 485 -9.53 23.00 -3.40
C GLY A 485 -8.81 22.41 -2.18
N GLY A 486 -8.83 21.09 -2.01
CA GLY A 486 -8.02 20.40 -1.01
C GLY A 486 -6.61 20.08 -1.53
N SER A 487 -5.69 19.76 -0.61
CA SER A 487 -4.27 19.62 -0.91
C SER A 487 -3.96 18.58 -1.99
N SER A 488 -4.58 17.40 -1.93
CA SER A 488 -4.39 16.34 -2.93
C SER A 488 -5.08 16.68 -4.26
N TYR A 489 -6.27 17.30 -4.17
CA TYR A 489 -6.95 17.82 -5.36
C TYR A 489 -6.06 18.80 -6.11
N ASP A 490 -5.43 19.72 -5.43
CA ASP A 490 -4.57 20.77 -6.02
C ASP A 490 -3.24 20.19 -6.51
N ASP A 491 -2.66 19.21 -5.80
CA ASP A 491 -1.42 18.53 -6.23
C ASP A 491 -1.60 17.75 -7.55
N VAL A 492 -2.76 17.08 -7.76
CA VAL A 492 -3.09 16.47 -9.06
C VAL A 492 -3.15 17.55 -10.15
N GLY A 493 -3.81 18.67 -9.89
CA GLY A 493 -3.89 19.80 -10.83
C GLY A 493 -2.52 20.39 -11.14
N ARG A 494 -1.67 20.56 -10.13
CA ARG A 494 -0.31 21.06 -10.25
C ARG A 494 0.55 20.12 -11.11
N LEU A 495 0.52 18.81 -10.84
CA LEU A 495 1.24 17.83 -11.64
C LEU A 495 0.81 17.88 -13.11
N MET A 496 -0.50 17.85 -13.37
CA MET A 496 -1.00 17.91 -14.73
C MET A 496 -0.60 19.21 -15.45
N GLY A 497 -0.64 20.35 -14.75
CA GLY A 497 -0.19 21.64 -15.27
C GLY A 497 1.30 21.65 -15.64
N GLU A 498 2.14 21.06 -14.79
CA GLU A 498 3.59 20.94 -15.04
C GLU A 498 3.89 20.02 -16.25
N LEU A 499 3.16 18.90 -16.39
CA LEU A 499 3.29 18.01 -17.55
C LEU A 499 2.82 18.70 -18.86
N MET A 500 1.74 19.46 -18.82
CA MET A 500 1.26 20.25 -19.97
C MET A 500 2.26 21.32 -20.37
N ALA A 501 2.84 22.05 -19.40
CA ALA A 501 3.85 23.06 -19.65
C ALA A 501 5.11 22.45 -20.31
N ARG A 502 5.56 21.27 -19.82
CA ARG A 502 6.67 20.53 -20.40
C ARG A 502 6.41 20.12 -21.86
N ARG A 503 5.22 19.58 -22.15
CA ARG A 503 4.79 19.25 -23.52
C ARG A 503 4.83 20.48 -24.44
N SER A 504 4.39 21.64 -23.94
CA SER A 504 4.31 22.88 -24.71
C SER A 504 5.68 23.54 -24.96
N SER A 505 6.63 23.36 -24.04
CA SER A 505 7.99 23.91 -24.19
C SER A 505 8.86 23.16 -25.18
N GLY A 506 8.39 22.02 -25.70
CA GLY A 506 9.19 21.19 -26.61
C GLY A 506 10.46 20.65 -25.97
N GLU A 507 10.54 20.62 -24.63
CA GLU A 507 11.63 20.00 -23.86
C GLU A 507 11.60 18.46 -23.98
N VAL A 508 11.47 17.98 -25.20
CA VAL A 508 12.01 16.68 -25.58
C VAL A 508 13.52 16.88 -25.61
N THR A 509 14.16 16.58 -24.49
CA THR A 509 15.61 16.61 -24.40
C THR A 509 16.13 15.68 -25.49
N ARG A 510 16.66 16.26 -26.58
CA ARG A 510 17.52 15.53 -27.51
C ARG A 510 18.75 15.13 -26.67
N ALA A 511 18.77 13.88 -26.20
CA ALA A 511 19.96 13.25 -25.67
C ALA A 511 20.86 12.88 -26.87
#